data_e215c26e2460f5b47e059e79587927e6
#
_entry.id   e215c26e2460f5b47e059e79587927e6
#
_cell.length_a   1.000
_cell.length_b   1.000
_cell.length_c   1.000
_cell.angle_alpha   90.00
_cell.angle_beta   90.00
_cell.angle_gamma   90.00
#
_symmetry.space_group_name_H-M   'P 1'
#
loop_
_entity.id
_entity.type
_entity.pdbx_description
1 polymer ?
#
loop_
_entity_poly.entity_id
_entity_poly.type
_entity_poly.pdbx_seq_one_letter_code
_entity_poly.pdbx_strand_id
1 'polypeptide(L)'
;LYSQSVTGIARDIMWPALISVVEKSDMKMTCFIQPQADYTDDIEPKSGNLEFYLKQMKEQSAEAGISLEYQKLDKAEDKVTKDTEFFENEKTDYRFGAAFAKEKDMKGILKDTDSGLLGDVGTLVCDYTENQPVVSYYSDSVTLQTVTSDGMNYAYSDDIRMRSIQTALGYTNVMLDMYDIFWPQEKTDRWEVMQKRFSSNLLTYWKNFRDFDSTTLSESNARIRTFLNLAYSQSREDNTITLQTSEVGSWFILRTHGEEIDEIDGGSQTEIEADAYLICAEDTTVKIRLKEQELYYDTRKN
;
A
#
# COMPACT_ATOMS: atom_id res chain seq x y z
N LEU A 1 7.71 -35.68 -7.41
CA LEU A 1 6.45 -36.11 -6.75
C LEU A 1 5.55 -34.92 -6.41
N TYR A 2 6.09 -33.75 -6.09
CA TYR A 2 5.32 -32.52 -5.88
C TYR A 2 4.71 -31.95 -7.19
N SER A 3 5.16 -32.40 -8.33
CA SER A 3 4.79 -31.83 -9.63
C SER A 3 3.35 -32.12 -10.07
N GLN A 4 2.56 -32.81 -9.27
CA GLN A 4 1.17 -33.16 -9.60
C GLN A 4 0.16 -32.49 -8.67
N SER A 5 0.60 -31.83 -7.61
CA SER A 5 -0.27 -31.12 -6.66
C SER A 5 -0.07 -29.62 -6.79
N VAL A 6 -1.10 -28.91 -7.20
CA VAL A 6 -1.10 -27.44 -7.27
C VAL A 6 -0.85 -26.86 -5.88
N THR A 7 -1.48 -27.42 -4.88
CA THR A 7 -1.36 -26.97 -3.47
C THR A 7 0.05 -27.18 -2.94
N GLY A 8 0.68 -28.31 -3.23
CA GLY A 8 2.07 -28.58 -2.84
C GLY A 8 3.04 -27.63 -3.51
N ILE A 9 2.87 -27.35 -4.80
CA ILE A 9 3.69 -26.37 -5.52
C ILE A 9 3.51 -24.98 -4.91
N ALA A 10 2.30 -24.55 -4.66
CA ALA A 10 2.01 -23.26 -4.06
C ALA A 10 2.68 -23.12 -2.71
N ARG A 11 2.47 -24.06 -1.81
CA ARG A 11 2.93 -24.02 -0.43
C ARG A 11 4.46 -24.16 -0.30
N ASP A 12 5.03 -25.15 -0.99
CA ASP A 12 6.41 -25.59 -0.74
C ASP A 12 7.43 -24.91 -1.67
N ILE A 13 6.98 -24.33 -2.77
CA ILE A 13 7.87 -23.75 -3.79
C ILE A 13 7.56 -22.26 -4.02
N MET A 14 6.32 -21.93 -4.37
CA MET A 14 5.98 -20.59 -4.83
C MET A 14 5.93 -19.60 -3.66
N TRP A 15 5.24 -19.97 -2.58
CA TRP A 15 5.10 -19.09 -1.42
C TRP A 15 6.43 -18.74 -0.75
N PRO A 16 7.33 -19.68 -0.44
CA PRO A 16 8.65 -19.34 0.11
C PRO A 16 9.48 -18.46 -0.83
N ALA A 17 9.39 -18.70 -2.14
CA ALA A 17 10.09 -17.89 -3.12
C ALA A 17 9.54 -16.46 -3.19
N LEU A 18 8.22 -16.28 -3.13
CA LEU A 18 7.56 -14.98 -3.07
C LEU A 18 7.98 -14.21 -1.81
N ILE A 19 7.86 -14.84 -0.64
CA ILE A 19 8.30 -14.26 0.64
C ILE A 19 9.75 -13.80 0.58
N SER A 20 10.65 -14.65 0.08
CA SER A 20 12.07 -14.30 -0.05
C SER A 20 12.31 -13.07 -0.94
N VAL A 21 11.50 -12.85 -1.97
CA VAL A 21 11.62 -11.65 -2.82
C VAL A 21 11.09 -10.42 -2.10
N VAL A 22 9.96 -10.53 -1.43
CA VAL A 22 9.34 -9.45 -0.65
C VAL A 22 10.27 -9.00 0.47
N GLU A 23 10.83 -9.93 1.25
CA GLU A 23 11.83 -9.63 2.29
C GLU A 23 13.05 -8.89 1.75
N LYS A 24 13.62 -9.37 0.64
CA LYS A 24 14.80 -8.73 0.02
C LYS A 24 14.52 -7.32 -0.50
N SER A 25 13.29 -7.04 -0.85
CA SER A 25 12.87 -5.73 -1.34
C SER A 25 12.41 -4.79 -0.22
N ASP A 26 12.26 -5.30 1.01
CA ASP A 26 11.71 -4.56 2.15
C ASP A 26 10.31 -4.00 1.86
N MET A 27 9.49 -4.82 1.18
CA MET A 27 8.14 -4.45 0.80
C MET A 27 7.12 -5.15 1.70
N LYS A 28 6.05 -4.45 2.00
CA LYS A 28 4.87 -5.00 2.65
C LYS A 28 3.88 -5.50 1.62
N MET A 29 3.01 -6.42 2.02
CA MET A 29 2.00 -6.98 1.14
C MET A 29 0.65 -7.11 1.84
N THR A 30 -0.42 -7.04 1.04
CA THR A 30 -1.77 -7.44 1.42
C THR A 30 -2.15 -8.64 0.57
N CYS A 31 -2.53 -9.73 1.22
CA CYS A 31 -2.90 -10.99 0.57
C CYS A 31 -4.40 -11.12 0.53
N PHE A 32 -5.00 -11.08 -0.65
CA PHE A 32 -6.43 -11.33 -0.82
C PHE A 32 -6.69 -12.82 -0.87
N ILE A 33 -7.42 -13.31 0.11
CA ILE A 33 -7.68 -14.72 0.31
C ILE A 33 -9.17 -15.02 0.20
N GLN A 34 -9.46 -16.27 -0.05
CA GLN A 34 -10.82 -16.81 -0.02
C GLN A 34 -10.88 -17.88 1.09
N PRO A 35 -11.26 -17.52 2.31
CA PRO A 35 -11.19 -18.42 3.47
C PRO A 35 -11.93 -19.75 3.28
N GLN A 36 -13.01 -19.72 2.50
CA GLN A 36 -13.82 -20.90 2.20
C GLN A 36 -13.34 -21.68 0.97
N ALA A 37 -12.25 -21.22 0.32
CA ALA A 37 -11.65 -21.98 -0.77
C ALA A 37 -10.95 -23.22 -0.21
N ASP A 38 -10.96 -24.27 -1.00
CA ASP A 38 -10.20 -25.47 -0.69
C ASP A 38 -8.71 -25.22 -0.96
N TYR A 39 -7.94 -25.05 0.09
CA TYR A 39 -6.49 -24.90 0.03
C TYR A 39 -5.76 -26.25 0.13
N THR A 40 -6.50 -27.34 0.02
CA THR A 40 -5.96 -28.71 0.06
C THR A 40 -6.34 -29.46 -1.19
N ASP A 41 -5.61 -30.53 -1.48
CA ASP A 41 -6.01 -31.51 -2.51
C ASP A 41 -7.00 -32.57 -1.96
N ASP A 42 -7.44 -32.42 -0.74
CA ASP A 42 -8.40 -33.30 -0.08
C ASP A 42 -9.83 -32.93 -0.48
N ILE A 43 -10.70 -33.93 -0.49
CA ILE A 43 -12.13 -33.77 -0.84
C ILE A 43 -12.87 -32.96 0.24
N GLU A 44 -12.41 -33.03 1.49
CA GLU A 44 -12.95 -32.23 2.58
C GLU A 44 -12.05 -31.04 2.87
N PRO A 45 -12.58 -29.80 2.86
CA PRO A 45 -11.81 -28.62 3.21
C PRO A 45 -11.21 -28.75 4.61
N LYS A 46 -9.91 -28.58 4.71
CA LYS A 46 -9.20 -28.56 6.00
C LYS A 46 -8.57 -27.20 6.20
N SER A 47 -8.76 -26.62 7.37
CA SER A 47 -8.19 -25.32 7.74
C SER A 47 -6.65 -25.32 7.87
N GLY A 48 -6.01 -26.49 7.96
CA GLY A 48 -4.57 -26.59 8.21
C GLY A 48 -3.65 -25.90 7.20
N ASN A 49 -4.03 -25.86 5.91
CA ASN A 49 -3.24 -25.11 4.93
C ASN A 49 -3.49 -23.61 5.04
N LEU A 50 -4.73 -23.18 5.31
CA LEU A 50 -5.03 -21.79 5.57
C LEU A 50 -4.27 -21.28 6.80
N GLU A 51 -4.27 -22.04 7.91
CA GLU A 51 -3.49 -21.72 9.11
C GLU A 51 -2.00 -21.55 8.80
N PHE A 52 -1.44 -22.41 7.95
CA PHE A 52 -0.05 -22.28 7.51
C PHE A 52 0.19 -20.94 6.83
N TYR A 53 -0.63 -20.55 5.86
CA TYR A 53 -0.47 -19.28 5.15
C TYR A 53 -0.69 -18.08 6.08
N LEU A 54 -1.69 -18.10 6.93
CA LEU A 54 -1.95 -17.03 7.89
C LEU A 54 -0.80 -16.84 8.87
N LYS A 55 -0.19 -17.94 9.35
CA LYS A 55 1.00 -17.86 10.19
C LYS A 55 2.17 -17.21 9.46
N GLN A 56 2.43 -17.62 8.22
CA GLN A 56 3.50 -17.03 7.41
C GLN A 56 3.24 -15.54 7.13
N MET A 57 2.01 -15.16 6.81
CA MET A 57 1.62 -13.76 6.64
C MET A 57 1.88 -12.94 7.90
N LYS A 58 1.54 -13.49 9.08
CA LYS A 58 1.79 -12.82 10.35
C LYS A 58 3.28 -12.63 10.63
N GLU A 59 4.10 -13.64 10.34
CA GLU A 59 5.57 -13.57 10.46
C GLU A 59 6.16 -12.46 9.56
N GLN A 60 5.53 -12.17 8.42
CA GLN A 60 5.94 -11.13 7.47
C GLN A 60 5.24 -9.78 7.68
N SER A 61 4.45 -9.63 8.73
CA SER A 61 3.61 -8.44 8.94
C SER A 61 2.72 -8.11 7.73
N ALA A 62 2.29 -9.14 6.99
CA ALA A 62 1.38 -9.01 5.87
C ALA A 62 -0.07 -8.87 6.34
N GLU A 63 -0.86 -8.12 5.59
CA GLU A 63 -2.28 -7.96 5.82
C GLU A 63 -3.07 -9.05 5.09
N ALA A 64 -4.18 -9.51 5.71
CA ALA A 64 -5.18 -10.32 5.03
C ALA A 64 -6.31 -9.44 4.49
N GLY A 65 -6.69 -9.65 3.23
CA GLY A 65 -7.84 -9.03 2.59
C GLY A 65 -8.81 -10.08 2.05
N ILE A 66 -10.03 -9.68 1.74
CA ILE A 66 -11.05 -10.54 1.13
C ILE A 66 -11.00 -10.40 -0.39
N SER A 67 -10.94 -11.52 -1.12
CA SER A 67 -11.16 -11.54 -2.55
C SER A 67 -12.66 -11.70 -2.86
N LEU A 68 -13.22 -10.72 -3.55
CA LEU A 68 -14.58 -10.77 -4.09
C LEU A 68 -14.60 -11.20 -5.56
N GLU A 69 -13.45 -11.60 -6.09
CA GLU A 69 -13.33 -12.10 -7.45
C GLU A 69 -14.12 -13.40 -7.62
N TYR A 70 -14.68 -13.58 -8.80
CA TYR A 70 -15.55 -14.73 -9.17
C TYR A 70 -16.85 -14.86 -8.37
N GLN A 71 -17.19 -13.87 -7.55
CA GLN A 71 -18.48 -13.86 -6.84
C GLN A 71 -19.55 -13.13 -7.64
N LYS A 72 -20.79 -13.59 -7.52
CA LYS A 72 -21.94 -12.79 -7.99
C LYS A 72 -22.15 -11.63 -7.03
N LEU A 73 -22.39 -10.44 -7.56
CA LEU A 73 -22.56 -9.21 -6.78
C LEU A 73 -23.68 -9.29 -5.74
N ASP A 74 -24.80 -9.95 -6.11
CA ASP A 74 -25.94 -10.19 -5.23
C ASP A 74 -25.60 -11.07 -3.99
N LYS A 75 -24.39 -11.62 -3.95
CA LYS A 75 -23.87 -12.46 -2.86
C LYS A 75 -22.62 -11.89 -2.19
N ALA A 76 -22.21 -10.69 -2.53
CA ALA A 76 -21.00 -10.08 -1.95
C ALA A 76 -21.16 -9.93 -0.42
N GLU A 77 -22.34 -9.50 0.04
CA GLU A 77 -22.67 -9.38 1.46
C GLU A 77 -22.59 -10.72 2.18
N ASP A 78 -23.27 -11.73 1.65
CA ASP A 78 -23.21 -13.10 2.19
C ASP A 78 -21.77 -13.61 2.28
N LYS A 79 -20.93 -13.28 1.29
CA LYS A 79 -19.54 -13.71 1.28
C LYS A 79 -18.72 -13.00 2.35
N VAL A 80 -18.80 -11.69 2.43
CA VAL A 80 -18.07 -10.91 3.45
C VAL A 80 -18.45 -11.40 4.84
N THR A 81 -19.74 -11.56 5.10
CA THR A 81 -20.24 -12.07 6.40
C THR A 81 -19.68 -13.45 6.71
N LYS A 82 -19.79 -14.40 5.78
CA LYS A 82 -19.31 -15.76 5.97
C LYS A 82 -17.79 -15.85 6.12
N ASP A 83 -17.05 -15.06 5.36
CA ASP A 83 -15.59 -15.02 5.44
C ASP A 83 -15.15 -14.41 6.79
N THR A 84 -15.82 -13.37 7.25
CA THR A 84 -15.57 -12.77 8.57
C THR A 84 -15.88 -13.75 9.70
N GLU A 85 -17.06 -14.36 9.67
CA GLU A 85 -17.45 -15.37 10.66
C GLU A 85 -16.48 -16.57 10.67
N PHE A 86 -16.03 -17.02 9.52
CA PHE A 86 -15.03 -18.09 9.41
C PHE A 86 -13.73 -17.71 10.12
N PHE A 87 -13.22 -16.50 9.90
CA PHE A 87 -11.98 -16.03 10.55
C PHE A 87 -12.17 -15.88 12.07
N GLU A 88 -13.28 -15.34 12.53
CA GLU A 88 -13.59 -15.23 13.94
C GLU A 88 -13.66 -16.60 14.63
N ASN A 89 -14.29 -17.59 13.98
CA ASN A 89 -14.45 -18.95 14.51
C ASN A 89 -13.14 -19.73 14.56
N GLU A 90 -12.26 -19.55 13.58
CA GLU A 90 -10.94 -20.18 13.54
C GLU A 90 -9.94 -19.51 14.51
N LYS A 91 -10.38 -18.55 15.32
CA LYS A 91 -9.57 -17.83 16.33
C LYS A 91 -8.32 -17.16 15.72
N THR A 92 -8.46 -16.65 14.53
CA THR A 92 -7.39 -15.90 13.90
C THR A 92 -7.40 -14.46 14.40
N ASP A 93 -6.22 -13.87 14.60
CA ASP A 93 -6.08 -12.45 14.95
C ASP A 93 -6.25 -11.54 13.73
N TYR A 94 -6.59 -12.10 12.57
CA TYR A 94 -6.75 -11.34 11.35
C TYR A 94 -8.12 -10.71 11.25
N ARG A 95 -8.13 -9.45 10.86
CA ARG A 95 -9.33 -8.72 10.43
C ARG A 95 -9.12 -8.25 9.00
N PHE A 96 -10.20 -8.23 8.23
CA PHE A 96 -10.13 -7.77 6.85
C PHE A 96 -10.27 -6.26 6.78
N GLY A 97 -9.14 -5.56 6.58
CA GLY A 97 -9.14 -4.12 6.33
C GLY A 97 -9.31 -3.75 4.85
N ALA A 98 -9.14 -4.72 3.95
CA ALA A 98 -9.18 -4.50 2.51
C ALA A 98 -9.97 -5.60 1.78
N ALA A 99 -10.58 -5.23 0.65
CA ALA A 99 -11.22 -6.17 -0.27
C ALA A 99 -10.82 -5.87 -1.71
N PHE A 100 -10.67 -6.93 -2.52
CA PHE A 100 -10.41 -6.83 -3.96
C PHE A 100 -11.64 -7.23 -4.76
N ALA A 101 -11.95 -6.45 -5.80
CA ALA A 101 -12.98 -6.78 -6.78
C ALA A 101 -12.57 -6.30 -8.17
N LYS A 102 -13.07 -6.96 -9.21
CA LYS A 102 -12.91 -6.47 -10.58
C LYS A 102 -13.64 -5.13 -10.78
N GLU A 103 -13.07 -4.25 -11.60
CA GLU A 103 -13.63 -2.90 -11.86
C GLU A 103 -15.11 -2.96 -12.27
N LYS A 104 -15.47 -3.90 -13.12
CA LYS A 104 -16.84 -4.10 -13.59
C LYS A 104 -17.85 -4.35 -12.46
N ASP A 105 -17.40 -4.94 -11.36
CA ASP A 105 -18.23 -5.34 -10.21
C ASP A 105 -18.27 -4.24 -9.14
N MET A 106 -17.32 -3.30 -9.20
CA MET A 106 -17.12 -2.27 -8.20
C MET A 106 -18.35 -1.38 -7.99
N LYS A 107 -19.06 -1.03 -9.07
CA LYS A 107 -20.29 -0.20 -8.96
C LYS A 107 -21.41 -0.86 -8.16
N GLY A 108 -21.50 -2.20 -8.24
CA GLY A 108 -22.47 -2.95 -7.45
C GLY A 108 -22.09 -2.95 -5.98
N ILE A 109 -20.82 -3.26 -5.69
CA ILE A 109 -20.29 -3.27 -4.33
C ILE A 109 -20.43 -1.90 -3.66
N LEU A 110 -20.10 -0.82 -4.36
CA LEU A 110 -20.19 0.54 -3.84
C LEU A 110 -21.63 0.98 -3.54
N LYS A 111 -22.62 0.52 -4.27
CA LYS A 111 -24.03 0.81 -3.95
C LYS A 111 -24.46 0.18 -2.63
N ASP A 112 -23.88 -0.94 -2.29
CA ASP A 112 -24.23 -1.70 -1.09
C ASP A 112 -23.41 -1.27 0.13
N THR A 113 -22.37 -0.44 -0.03
CA THR A 113 -21.56 0.06 1.08
C THR A 113 -22.31 0.97 2.03
N ASP A 114 -23.33 1.69 1.56
CA ASP A 114 -24.20 2.49 2.42
C ASP A 114 -24.99 1.63 3.42
N SER A 115 -25.10 0.32 3.16
CA SER A 115 -25.76 -0.66 4.04
C SER A 115 -24.85 -1.25 5.13
N GLY A 116 -23.58 -0.85 5.19
CA GLY A 116 -22.61 -1.43 6.12
C GLY A 116 -22.04 -2.78 5.69
N LEU A 117 -22.25 -3.15 4.44
CA LEU A 117 -21.84 -4.42 3.81
C LEU A 117 -20.39 -4.79 4.05
N LEU A 118 -19.48 -3.81 4.03
CA LEU A 118 -18.05 -4.06 4.11
C LEU A 118 -17.53 -4.15 5.56
N GLY A 119 -18.39 -3.89 6.57
CA GLY A 119 -17.97 -3.95 7.96
C GLY A 119 -16.71 -3.12 8.24
N ASP A 120 -15.64 -3.78 8.65
CA ASP A 120 -14.34 -3.13 8.94
C ASP A 120 -13.48 -2.88 7.70
N VAL A 121 -13.95 -3.22 6.49
CA VAL A 121 -13.20 -2.99 5.25
C VAL A 121 -13.14 -1.50 4.94
N GLY A 122 -11.96 -0.91 5.08
CA GLY A 122 -11.70 0.49 4.82
C GLY A 122 -11.12 0.77 3.43
N THR A 123 -10.66 -0.26 2.71
CA THR A 123 -10.03 -0.13 1.39
C THR A 123 -10.63 -1.11 0.40
N LEU A 124 -11.12 -0.59 -0.72
CA LEU A 124 -11.47 -1.39 -1.89
C LEU A 124 -10.38 -1.24 -2.94
N VAL A 125 -9.95 -2.36 -3.50
CA VAL A 125 -8.95 -2.38 -4.58
C VAL A 125 -9.58 -3.00 -5.83
N CYS A 126 -9.34 -2.39 -6.98
CA CYS A 126 -9.76 -2.92 -8.27
C CYS A 126 -8.64 -2.90 -9.31
N ASP A 127 -8.86 -3.62 -10.40
CA ASP A 127 -8.00 -3.60 -11.58
C ASP A 127 -7.85 -2.17 -12.09
N TYR A 128 -6.72 -1.91 -12.75
CA TYR A 128 -6.52 -0.64 -13.44
C TYR A 128 -7.41 -0.55 -14.67
N THR A 129 -8.06 0.59 -14.81
CA THR A 129 -8.72 1.02 -16.05
C THR A 129 -8.22 2.40 -16.46
N GLU A 130 -8.16 2.65 -17.76
CA GLU A 130 -7.78 3.98 -18.26
C GLU A 130 -8.66 5.08 -17.66
N ASN A 131 -8.05 6.18 -17.29
CA ASN A 131 -8.70 7.37 -16.72
C ASN A 131 -9.28 7.19 -15.29
N GLN A 132 -8.95 6.11 -14.61
CA GLN A 132 -9.28 6.02 -13.19
C GLN A 132 -8.18 6.66 -12.33
N PRO A 133 -8.54 7.41 -11.27
CA PRO A 133 -7.56 7.87 -10.29
C PRO A 133 -7.00 6.67 -9.52
N VAL A 134 -5.72 6.75 -9.15
CA VAL A 134 -5.05 5.68 -8.36
C VAL A 134 -5.70 5.53 -7.00
N VAL A 135 -6.15 6.64 -6.42
CA VAL A 135 -6.86 6.70 -5.14
C VAL A 135 -8.08 7.59 -5.30
N SER A 136 -9.21 7.11 -4.83
CA SER A 136 -10.46 7.86 -4.73
C SER A 136 -10.98 7.81 -3.31
N TYR A 137 -11.44 8.94 -2.82
CA TYR A 137 -12.16 9.05 -1.56
C TYR A 137 -13.63 8.79 -1.80
N TYR A 138 -14.10 7.62 -1.40
CA TYR A 138 -15.47 7.22 -1.65
C TYR A 138 -16.44 7.68 -0.54
N SER A 139 -16.07 7.47 0.71
CA SER A 139 -16.85 7.87 1.88
C SER A 139 -15.93 8.13 3.07
N ASP A 140 -16.51 8.54 4.20
CA ASP A 140 -15.76 8.73 5.44
C ASP A 140 -15.12 7.44 5.96
N SER A 141 -15.55 6.27 5.49
CA SER A 141 -15.04 4.97 5.92
C SER A 141 -14.28 4.20 4.83
N VAL A 142 -14.48 4.49 3.54
CA VAL A 142 -13.94 3.66 2.45
C VAL A 142 -13.14 4.49 1.45
N THR A 143 -11.91 4.07 1.17
CA THR A 143 -11.11 4.52 0.02
C THR A 143 -11.13 3.47 -1.08
N LEU A 144 -11.13 3.91 -2.32
CA LEU A 144 -10.97 3.09 -3.50
C LEU A 144 -9.55 3.28 -4.04
N GLN A 145 -8.82 2.19 -4.20
CA GLN A 145 -7.49 2.18 -4.80
C GLN A 145 -7.48 1.30 -6.04
N THR A 146 -6.63 1.61 -7.01
CA THR A 146 -6.48 0.81 -8.22
C THR A 146 -5.13 0.13 -8.26
N VAL A 147 -5.09 -1.07 -8.84
CA VAL A 147 -3.84 -1.72 -9.23
C VAL A 147 -3.16 -0.86 -10.29
N THR A 148 -1.92 -0.51 -10.09
CA THR A 148 -1.17 0.36 -10.99
C THR A 148 -0.22 -0.41 -11.92
N SER A 149 0.12 -1.62 -11.55
CA SER A 149 1.02 -2.49 -12.31
C SER A 149 0.76 -3.97 -12.03
N ASP A 150 0.83 -4.76 -13.08
CA ASP A 150 0.96 -6.21 -12.97
C ASP A 150 2.42 -6.56 -12.66
N GLY A 151 2.63 -7.18 -11.51
CA GLY A 151 3.97 -7.53 -11.05
C GLY A 151 4.67 -8.60 -11.91
N MET A 152 3.90 -9.41 -12.65
CA MET A 152 4.43 -10.47 -13.50
C MET A 152 4.68 -10.00 -14.93
N ASN A 153 3.86 -9.10 -15.45
CA ASN A 153 3.85 -8.65 -16.85
C ASN A 153 4.18 -7.15 -16.98
N TYR A 154 5.18 -6.70 -16.22
CA TYR A 154 5.62 -5.31 -16.21
C TYR A 154 6.13 -4.87 -17.59
N ALA A 155 5.50 -3.85 -18.17
CA ALA A 155 5.85 -3.25 -19.45
C ALA A 155 6.49 -1.87 -19.26
N TYR A 156 7.13 -1.34 -20.31
CA TYR A 156 7.70 0.01 -20.28
C TYR A 156 6.68 1.11 -19.97
N SER A 157 5.44 0.94 -20.42
CA SER A 157 4.33 1.83 -20.09
C SER A 157 4.03 1.86 -18.59
N ASP A 158 4.21 0.73 -17.92
CA ASP A 158 4.01 0.63 -16.47
C ASP A 158 5.10 1.37 -15.71
N ASP A 159 6.36 1.30 -16.19
CA ASP A 159 7.46 2.09 -15.63
C ASP A 159 7.15 3.60 -15.67
N ILE A 160 6.71 4.10 -16.81
CA ILE A 160 6.34 5.53 -16.96
C ILE A 160 5.20 5.88 -16.01
N ARG A 161 4.15 5.05 -15.95
CA ARG A 161 3.01 5.26 -15.06
C ARG A 161 3.42 5.29 -13.61
N MET A 162 4.16 4.28 -13.16
CA MET A 162 4.64 4.15 -11.79
C MET A 162 5.49 5.36 -11.38
N ARG A 163 6.44 5.77 -12.22
CA ARG A 163 7.28 6.95 -11.96
C ARG A 163 6.46 8.23 -11.91
N SER A 164 5.49 8.38 -12.79
CA SER A 164 4.62 9.56 -12.80
C SER A 164 3.80 9.67 -11.51
N ILE A 165 3.24 8.54 -11.04
CA ILE A 165 2.49 8.48 -9.78
C ILE A 165 3.40 8.79 -8.60
N GLN A 166 4.60 8.21 -8.56
CA GLN A 166 5.57 8.43 -7.49
C GLN A 166 6.05 9.88 -7.45
N THR A 167 6.33 10.47 -8.61
CA THR A 167 6.71 11.89 -8.71
C THR A 167 5.60 12.83 -8.20
N ALA A 168 4.35 12.42 -8.35
CA ALA A 168 3.20 13.12 -7.79
C ALA A 168 2.92 12.78 -6.31
N LEU A 169 3.83 12.07 -5.65
CA LEU A 169 3.69 11.59 -4.26
C LEU A 169 2.46 10.70 -4.04
N GLY A 170 2.06 9.97 -5.07
CA GLY A 170 0.93 9.06 -5.04
C GLY A 170 1.29 7.64 -4.61
N TYR A 171 0.26 6.81 -4.41
CA TYR A 171 0.41 5.39 -4.12
C TYR A 171 0.52 4.56 -5.39
N THR A 172 1.39 3.55 -5.36
CA THR A 172 1.48 2.54 -6.40
C THR A 172 1.16 1.17 -5.83
N ASN A 173 0.22 0.47 -6.45
CA ASN A 173 -0.20 -0.87 -6.06
C ASN A 173 0.22 -1.85 -7.14
N VAL A 174 1.06 -2.81 -6.76
CA VAL A 174 1.54 -3.89 -7.64
C VAL A 174 0.79 -5.16 -7.30
N MET A 175 0.10 -5.73 -8.26
CA MET A 175 -0.67 -6.94 -8.08
C MET A 175 0.07 -8.16 -8.60
N LEU A 176 -0.04 -9.26 -7.89
CA LEU A 176 0.34 -10.60 -8.33
C LEU A 176 -0.92 -11.46 -8.40
N ASP A 177 -1.33 -11.82 -9.59
CA ASP A 177 -2.41 -12.79 -9.77
C ASP A 177 -1.82 -14.21 -9.79
N MET A 178 -2.07 -14.94 -8.71
CA MET A 178 -1.58 -16.30 -8.56
C MET A 178 -2.28 -17.28 -9.50
N TYR A 179 -3.46 -16.96 -9.99
CA TYR A 179 -4.20 -17.81 -10.92
C TYR A 179 -3.43 -18.02 -12.24
N ASP A 180 -2.89 -16.94 -12.77
CA ASP A 180 -2.11 -16.99 -14.02
C ASP A 180 -0.87 -17.87 -13.89
N ILE A 181 -0.31 -17.95 -12.68
CA ILE A 181 0.84 -18.80 -12.40
C ILE A 181 0.46 -20.29 -12.34
N PHE A 182 -0.70 -20.61 -11.78
CA PHE A 182 -1.16 -22.00 -11.67
C PHE A 182 -1.60 -22.60 -13.01
N TRP A 183 -2.10 -21.75 -13.90
CA TRP A 183 -2.66 -22.18 -15.19
C TRP A 183 -1.95 -21.52 -16.36
N PRO A 184 -0.61 -21.73 -16.52
CA PRO A 184 0.17 -21.06 -17.54
C PRO A 184 -0.34 -21.44 -18.93
N GLN A 185 -0.66 -20.42 -19.73
CA GLN A 185 -1.10 -20.60 -21.12
C GLN A 185 0.11 -20.79 -22.05
N GLU A 186 1.22 -20.16 -21.71
CA GLU A 186 2.46 -20.19 -22.50
C GLU A 186 3.65 -20.67 -21.66
N LYS A 187 4.77 -20.98 -22.35
CA LYS A 187 6.00 -21.36 -21.65
C LYS A 187 6.61 -20.22 -20.83
N THR A 188 6.32 -18.99 -21.23
CA THR A 188 6.76 -17.76 -20.56
C THR A 188 6.03 -17.52 -19.24
N ASP A 189 4.88 -18.15 -19.03
CA ASP A 189 4.04 -17.99 -17.85
C ASP A 189 4.33 -19.05 -16.77
N ARG A 190 5.32 -19.91 -17.04
CA ARG A 190 5.77 -20.90 -16.05
C ARG A 190 6.43 -20.22 -14.86
N TRP A 191 6.23 -20.78 -13.68
CA TRP A 191 6.73 -20.22 -12.42
C TRP A 191 8.22 -19.87 -12.45
N GLU A 192 9.06 -20.71 -13.02
CA GLU A 192 10.51 -20.45 -13.07
C GLU A 192 10.87 -19.19 -13.87
N VAL A 193 10.06 -18.83 -14.86
CA VAL A 193 10.21 -17.62 -15.67
C VAL A 193 9.58 -16.43 -14.95
N MET A 194 8.36 -16.59 -14.47
CA MET A 194 7.58 -15.56 -13.77
C MET A 194 8.28 -15.08 -12.51
N GLN A 195 8.81 -16.01 -11.70
CA GLN A 195 9.56 -15.68 -10.49
C GLN A 195 10.77 -14.77 -10.77
N LYS A 196 11.54 -15.10 -11.81
CA LYS A 196 12.70 -14.29 -12.20
C LYS A 196 12.29 -12.90 -12.66
N ARG A 197 11.22 -12.81 -13.44
CA ARG A 197 10.68 -11.58 -13.94
C ARG A 197 10.18 -10.71 -12.78
N PHE A 198 9.36 -11.26 -11.90
CA PHE A 198 8.86 -10.59 -10.70
C PHE A 198 10.00 -10.09 -9.79
N SER A 199 10.97 -10.97 -9.49
CA SER A 199 12.13 -10.60 -8.68
C SER A 199 12.95 -9.47 -9.33
N SER A 200 13.14 -9.54 -10.65
CA SER A 200 13.84 -8.48 -11.39
C SER A 200 13.09 -7.16 -11.35
N ASN A 201 11.77 -7.19 -11.55
CA ASN A 201 10.93 -5.99 -11.52
C ASN A 201 10.97 -5.32 -10.14
N LEU A 202 10.74 -6.09 -9.07
CA LEU A 202 10.82 -5.58 -7.70
C LEU A 202 12.16 -4.95 -7.37
N LEU A 203 13.25 -5.66 -7.65
CA LEU A 203 14.57 -5.21 -7.26
C LEU A 203 15.12 -4.08 -8.14
N THR A 204 14.71 -4.02 -9.41
CA THR A 204 15.22 -3.03 -10.37
C THR A 204 14.41 -1.73 -10.33
N TYR A 205 13.09 -1.83 -10.29
CA TYR A 205 12.23 -0.68 -10.48
C TYR A 205 11.68 -0.11 -9.17
N TRP A 206 11.47 -0.95 -8.15
CA TRP A 206 10.79 -0.49 -6.94
C TRP A 206 11.72 -0.32 -5.74
N LYS A 207 12.69 -1.20 -5.54
CA LYS A 207 13.67 -1.06 -4.45
C LYS A 207 14.56 0.18 -4.56
N ASN A 208 14.80 0.65 -5.78
CA ASN A 208 15.68 1.80 -6.00
C ASN A 208 15.06 3.16 -5.63
N PHE A 209 13.76 3.21 -5.38
CA PHE A 209 13.10 4.39 -4.83
C PHE A 209 13.17 4.36 -3.30
N ARG A 210 14.34 4.69 -2.76
CA ARG A 210 14.65 4.61 -1.33
C ARG A 210 13.83 5.55 -0.46
N ASP A 211 13.18 6.54 -1.06
CA ASP A 211 12.43 7.58 -0.38
C ASP A 211 10.93 7.26 -0.27
N PHE A 212 10.52 6.04 -0.66
CA PHE A 212 9.15 5.58 -0.57
C PHE A 212 9.03 4.43 0.44
N ASP A 213 8.13 4.60 1.38
CA ASP A 213 7.77 3.54 2.32
C ASP A 213 6.84 2.53 1.66
N SER A 214 7.05 1.27 1.97
CA SER A 214 6.07 0.23 1.66
C SER A 214 5.00 0.17 2.74
N THR A 215 3.74 0.04 2.34
CA THR A 215 2.58 -0.05 3.23
C THR A 215 1.71 -1.24 2.89
N THR A 216 0.98 -1.75 3.86
CA THR A 216 -0.22 -2.54 3.59
C THR A 216 -1.34 -1.62 3.13
N LEU A 217 -2.46 -2.16 2.64
CA LEU A 217 -3.59 -1.35 2.19
C LEU A 217 -4.28 -0.63 3.34
N SER A 218 -4.40 -1.23 4.51
CA SER A 218 -4.93 -0.56 5.70
C SER A 218 -4.03 0.57 6.18
N GLU A 219 -2.71 0.39 6.14
CA GLU A 219 -1.76 1.46 6.46
C GLU A 219 -1.85 2.60 5.45
N SER A 220 -1.95 2.29 4.14
CA SER A 220 -2.12 3.33 3.12
C SER A 220 -3.43 4.08 3.29
N ASN A 221 -4.53 3.39 3.60
CA ASN A 221 -5.82 4.00 3.89
C ASN A 221 -5.72 4.96 5.10
N ALA A 222 -5.08 4.54 6.18
CA ALA A 222 -4.88 5.39 7.35
C ALA A 222 -4.11 6.67 6.99
N ARG A 223 -3.01 6.55 6.23
CA ARG A 223 -2.22 7.70 5.78
C ARG A 223 -3.01 8.64 4.86
N ILE A 224 -3.81 8.08 3.92
CA ILE A 224 -4.67 8.87 3.03
C ILE A 224 -5.69 9.66 3.84
N ARG A 225 -6.31 9.05 4.85
CA ARG A 225 -7.29 9.72 5.71
C ARG A 225 -6.66 10.79 6.57
N THR A 226 -5.52 10.52 7.17
CA THR A 226 -4.74 11.53 7.90
C THR A 226 -4.47 12.73 7.01
N PHE A 227 -4.02 12.51 5.77
CA PHE A 227 -3.78 13.59 4.81
C PHE A 227 -5.06 14.38 4.47
N LEU A 228 -6.17 13.69 4.21
CA LEU A 228 -7.43 14.33 3.83
C LEU A 228 -8.08 15.12 4.99
N ASN A 229 -7.89 14.66 6.22
CA ASN A 229 -8.42 15.30 7.42
C ASN A 229 -7.45 16.31 8.02
N LEU A 230 -6.24 16.41 7.49
CA LEU A 230 -5.20 17.30 8.00
C LEU A 230 -5.60 18.77 7.87
N ALA A 231 -5.75 19.42 8.99
CA ALA A 231 -5.82 20.86 9.08
C ALA A 231 -4.48 21.42 9.57
N TYR A 232 -3.95 22.39 8.88
CA TYR A 232 -2.72 23.05 9.30
C TYR A 232 -2.76 24.56 9.07
N SER A 233 -1.95 25.27 9.83
CA SER A 233 -1.68 26.68 9.62
C SER A 233 -0.21 26.96 9.83
N GLN A 234 0.29 27.98 9.15
CA GLN A 234 1.66 28.44 9.32
C GLN A 234 1.69 29.94 9.54
N SER A 235 2.60 30.38 10.37
CA SER A 235 2.93 31.80 10.54
C SER A 235 4.45 31.95 10.61
N ARG A 236 4.92 33.16 10.25
CA ARG A 236 6.33 33.51 10.41
C ARG A 236 6.42 34.81 11.16
N GLU A 237 7.18 34.82 12.23
CA GLU A 237 7.56 36.01 12.99
C GLU A 237 9.10 36.04 13.01
N ASP A 238 9.65 37.08 12.39
CA ASP A 238 11.09 37.26 12.23
C ASP A 238 11.75 36.00 11.61
N ASN A 239 12.64 35.33 12.34
CA ASN A 239 13.34 34.14 11.93
C ASN A 239 12.67 32.85 12.40
N THR A 240 11.47 32.92 12.98
CA THR A 240 10.76 31.76 13.47
C THR A 240 9.52 31.46 12.65
N ILE A 241 9.45 30.26 12.09
CA ILE A 241 8.28 29.70 11.44
C ILE A 241 7.56 28.84 12.47
N THR A 242 6.28 29.11 12.69
CA THR A 242 5.42 28.26 13.52
C THR A 242 4.43 27.52 12.63
N LEU A 243 4.48 26.21 12.68
CA LEU A 243 3.55 25.30 12.03
C LEU A 243 2.63 24.71 13.09
N GLN A 244 1.32 24.83 12.90
CA GLN A 244 0.32 24.15 13.70
C GLN A 244 -0.38 23.10 12.87
N THR A 245 -0.56 21.89 13.39
CA THR A 245 -1.20 20.78 12.71
C THR A 245 -2.21 20.08 13.59
N SER A 246 -3.30 19.58 13.00
CA SER A 246 -4.28 18.76 13.71
C SER A 246 -3.79 17.33 13.99
N GLU A 247 -2.78 16.86 13.26
CA GLU A 247 -2.34 15.47 13.28
C GLU A 247 -0.84 15.36 13.51
N VAL A 248 -0.46 14.72 14.60
CA VAL A 248 0.93 14.35 14.89
C VAL A 248 1.38 13.26 13.91
N GLY A 249 2.65 13.27 13.49
CA GLY A 249 3.19 12.37 12.47
C GLY A 249 2.92 12.84 11.05
N SER A 250 2.37 14.04 10.86
CA SER A 250 2.20 14.62 9.53
C SER A 250 3.50 15.17 8.98
N TRP A 251 3.62 15.09 7.65
CA TRP A 251 4.82 15.48 6.93
C TRP A 251 4.57 16.73 6.08
N PHE A 252 5.53 17.65 6.11
CA PHE A 252 5.49 18.90 5.37
C PHE A 252 6.81 19.12 4.63
N ILE A 253 6.76 19.72 3.45
CA ILE A 253 7.94 20.18 2.75
C ILE A 253 8.11 21.67 3.01
N LEU A 254 9.18 22.04 3.69
CA LEU A 254 9.56 23.43 3.92
C LEU A 254 10.59 23.85 2.87
N ARG A 255 10.27 24.89 2.10
CA ARG A 255 11.23 25.56 1.20
C ARG A 255 11.70 26.85 1.83
N THR A 256 12.99 26.93 2.10
CA THR A 256 13.58 28.02 2.86
C THR A 256 14.13 29.17 2.01
N HIS A 257 14.19 28.98 0.70
CA HIS A 257 14.66 30.00 -0.25
C HIS A 257 16.05 30.58 0.09
N GLY A 258 16.99 29.73 0.47
CA GLY A 258 18.36 30.08 0.78
C GLY A 258 18.62 30.36 2.27
N GLU A 259 17.62 30.24 3.10
CA GLU A 259 17.80 30.30 4.56
C GLU A 259 18.09 28.90 5.11
N GLU A 260 18.90 28.82 6.15
CA GLU A 260 19.21 27.55 6.81
C GLU A 260 18.42 27.42 8.11
N ILE A 261 18.02 26.20 8.45
CA ILE A 261 17.40 25.91 9.75
C ILE A 261 18.50 25.89 10.82
N ASP A 262 18.27 26.64 11.89
CA ASP A 262 19.12 26.66 13.09
C ASP A 262 18.64 25.62 14.10
N GLU A 263 17.35 25.60 14.40
CA GLU A 263 16.75 24.72 15.40
C GLU A 263 15.32 24.37 15.02
N ILE A 264 14.88 23.19 15.43
CA ILE A 264 13.50 22.75 15.33
C ILE A 264 13.03 22.23 16.71
N ASP A 265 11.83 22.62 17.11
CA ASP A 265 11.16 22.20 18.33
C ASP A 265 9.77 21.64 17.98
N GLY A 266 9.40 20.52 18.59
CA GLY A 266 8.14 19.82 18.31
C GLY A 266 8.12 19.02 17.01
N GLY A 267 9.27 18.79 16.37
CA GLY A 267 9.40 18.02 15.15
C GLY A 267 10.82 17.66 14.78
N SER A 268 10.98 16.90 13.72
CA SER A 268 12.26 16.56 13.12
C SER A 268 12.36 17.04 11.67
N GLN A 269 13.59 17.15 11.18
CA GLN A 269 13.87 17.61 9.82
C GLN A 269 14.86 16.70 9.10
N THR A 270 14.70 16.59 7.79
CA THR A 270 15.66 15.95 6.89
C THR A 270 15.80 16.81 5.64
N GLU A 271 17.01 17.24 5.31
CA GLU A 271 17.28 17.94 4.05
C GLU A 271 17.08 16.95 2.88
N ILE A 272 16.24 17.31 1.91
CA ILE A 272 15.91 16.49 0.74
C ILE A 272 16.55 17.06 -0.55
N GLU A 273 16.72 18.35 -0.63
CA GLU A 273 17.45 19.06 -1.69
C GLU A 273 17.89 20.43 -1.16
N ALA A 274 18.70 21.14 -1.92
CA ALA A 274 19.08 22.49 -1.56
C ALA A 274 17.83 23.35 -1.30
N ASP A 275 17.80 24.05 -0.17
CA ASP A 275 16.67 24.88 0.27
C ASP A 275 15.35 24.16 0.52
N ALA A 276 15.35 22.82 0.63
CA ALA A 276 14.14 22.07 0.92
C ALA A 276 14.37 21.01 2.01
N TYR A 277 13.49 21.03 2.97
CA TYR A 277 13.51 20.14 4.12
C TYR A 277 12.19 19.38 4.26
N LEU A 278 12.27 18.11 4.54
CA LEU A 278 11.12 17.31 4.97
C LEU A 278 10.97 17.45 6.48
N ILE A 279 9.85 17.98 6.93
CA ILE A 279 9.54 18.24 8.34
C ILE A 279 8.51 17.20 8.79
N CYS A 280 8.83 16.44 9.84
CA CYS A 280 7.86 15.60 10.54
C CYS A 280 7.36 16.32 11.78
N ALA A 281 6.06 16.51 11.92
CA ALA A 281 5.47 17.09 13.13
C ALA A 281 5.36 16.01 14.21
N GLU A 282 6.15 16.13 15.26
CA GLU A 282 6.12 15.22 16.43
C GLU A 282 5.22 15.77 17.54
N ASP A 283 4.79 17.04 17.41
CA ASP A 283 3.79 17.71 18.23
C ASP A 283 2.81 18.46 17.32
N THR A 284 1.68 18.89 17.86
CA THR A 284 0.68 19.72 17.16
C THR A 284 1.18 21.12 16.84
N THR A 285 2.29 21.55 17.44
CA THR A 285 2.96 22.82 17.18
C THR A 285 4.44 22.57 16.95
N VAL A 286 4.91 22.91 15.75
CA VAL A 286 6.32 22.83 15.39
C VAL A 286 6.86 24.24 15.22
N LYS A 287 7.96 24.55 15.90
CA LYS A 287 8.67 25.82 15.75
C LYS A 287 10.00 25.59 15.08
N ILE A 288 10.22 26.29 13.97
CA ILE A 288 11.41 26.17 13.14
C ILE A 288 12.12 27.54 13.18
N ARG A 289 13.28 27.60 13.81
CA ARG A 289 14.10 28.80 13.83
C ARG A 289 15.09 28.75 12.69
N LEU A 290 15.13 29.81 11.89
CA LEU A 290 16.09 30.00 10.81
C LEU A 290 17.30 30.79 11.31
N LYS A 291 18.46 30.53 10.74
CA LYS A 291 19.66 31.28 11.04
C LYS A 291 19.51 32.75 10.68
N GLU A 292 20.03 33.62 11.52
CA GLU A 292 20.11 35.05 11.17
C GLU A 292 20.99 35.22 9.93
N GLN A 293 20.45 35.88 8.92
CA GLN A 293 21.26 36.29 7.78
C GLN A 293 22.17 37.45 8.19
N GLU A 294 23.50 37.25 8.13
CA GLU A 294 24.43 38.35 8.25
C GLU A 294 24.22 39.27 7.04
N LEU A 295 23.63 40.44 7.30
CA LEU A 295 23.53 41.50 6.32
C LEU A 295 24.97 42.00 6.05
N TYR A 296 25.59 41.52 5.01
CA TYR A 296 26.88 42.04 4.54
C TYR A 296 26.67 43.44 3.96
N TYR A 297 26.80 44.45 4.79
CA TYR A 297 26.88 45.80 4.30
C TYR A 297 28.22 45.96 3.58
N ASP A 298 28.23 46.04 2.24
CA ASP A 298 29.41 46.39 1.47
C ASP A 298 29.76 47.86 1.73
N THR A 299 30.60 48.09 2.73
CA THR A 299 31.10 49.42 3.10
C THR A 299 32.03 50.05 2.06
N ARG A 300 32.21 49.42 0.89
CA ARG A 300 33.09 49.91 -0.19
C ARG A 300 32.41 50.86 -1.19
N LYS A 301 31.18 51.26 -0.95
CA LYS A 301 30.48 52.27 -1.74
C LYS A 301 30.24 53.55 -0.91
N ASN A 302 31.31 54.27 -0.55
CA ASN A 302 31.30 55.69 -0.23
C ASN A 302 32.60 56.30 -0.76
#